data_e840239be3f1fed922f0ca201565dd54
#
_entry.id   e840239be3f1fed922f0ca201565dd54
#
_cell.length_a   1.000
_cell.length_b   1.000
_cell.length_c   1.000
_cell.angle_alpha   90.00
_cell.angle_beta   90.00
_cell.angle_gamma   90.00
#
_symmetry.space_group_name_H-M   'P 1'
#
loop_
_entity.id
_entity.type
_entity.pdbx_description
1 polymer ?
#
loop_
_entity_poly.entity_id
_entity_poly.type
_entity_poly.pdbx_seq_one_letter_code
_entity_poly.pdbx_strand_id
1 'polypeptide(L)'
;MKELLKKIIFEQQEYCKNIAQDTVPRTIEEEWLTTTEILIITGIRRCGKSVLLQQMRSKLPEQDFFFNFDDERLVNFTVADFQTLQECFFELFGEQHTYYFDEIQNVKGWETFVRRLYNEGNKVIVTGSNARMLSRELGTHLTGRYIAVEIFPFSFQEYLQLAKVQLEAKDFYLTSKRAILLGHFKEYLEKGGFPKYLQSPSTRYLSSLYDSIIFRDVMARNGLTNDKEMQELIFYLASNATKRITYTSLGKIVGIRHSETVKNYLEYIEQTYMIFQLMKYSPSVKVQMLNPKKIYFIDNAIVSRIGFNATDNMGVKLENIVFIELKRRGYDVFYHADKKECDFVVREGMRIMKAYQVTIVMNDEKTRKREIEGLMEAMNAYGLAEGYILTMEEKEELEIDGKQVHVLPTWEWMLREK
;
A
#
# COMPACT_ATOMS: atom_id res chain seq x y z
N MET A 1 -5.20 -21.74 -30.30
CA MET A 1 -4.48 -21.16 -29.18
C MET A 1 -3.19 -20.46 -29.62
N LYS A 2 -2.22 -21.10 -30.26
CA LYS A 2 -0.89 -20.56 -30.60
C LYS A 2 -0.94 -19.24 -31.39
N GLU A 3 -1.72 -19.16 -32.48
CA GLU A 3 -1.88 -17.93 -33.27
C GLU A 3 -2.55 -16.79 -32.48
N LEU A 4 -3.49 -17.12 -31.60
CA LEU A 4 -4.09 -16.11 -30.70
C LEU A 4 -3.06 -15.54 -29.73
N LEU A 5 -2.23 -16.40 -29.12
CA LEU A 5 -1.18 -15.96 -28.20
C LEU A 5 -0.16 -15.05 -28.89
N LYS A 6 0.30 -15.41 -30.10
CA LYS A 6 1.22 -14.55 -30.86
C LYS A 6 0.60 -13.18 -31.16
N LYS A 7 -0.68 -13.14 -31.57
CA LYS A 7 -1.38 -11.88 -31.78
C LYS A 7 -1.44 -11.03 -30.51
N ILE A 8 -1.81 -11.63 -29.37
CA ILE A 8 -1.87 -10.94 -28.08
C ILE A 8 -0.48 -10.42 -27.68
N ILE A 9 0.59 -11.23 -27.85
CA ILE A 9 1.96 -10.82 -27.54
C ILE A 9 2.33 -9.55 -28.30
N PHE A 10 2.12 -9.50 -29.62
CA PHE A 10 2.45 -8.32 -30.41
C PHE A 10 1.63 -7.09 -30.02
N GLU A 11 0.32 -7.24 -29.82
CA GLU A 11 -0.55 -6.13 -29.42
C GLU A 11 -0.17 -5.57 -28.05
N GLN A 12 0.18 -6.44 -27.10
CA GLN A 12 0.63 -6.04 -25.78
C GLN A 12 2.01 -5.37 -25.83
N GLN A 13 2.93 -5.82 -26.69
CA GLN A 13 4.23 -5.16 -26.91
C GLN A 13 4.06 -3.73 -27.44
N GLU A 14 3.19 -3.52 -28.44
CA GLU A 14 2.91 -2.18 -28.96
C GLU A 14 2.24 -1.27 -27.93
N TYR A 15 1.31 -1.80 -27.13
CA TYR A 15 0.68 -1.06 -26.04
C TYR A 15 1.70 -0.59 -24.98
N CYS A 16 2.64 -1.47 -24.62
CA CYS A 16 3.67 -1.16 -23.63
C CYS A 16 4.64 -0.05 -24.07
N LYS A 17 4.98 0.03 -25.37
CA LYS A 17 5.82 1.11 -25.90
C LYS A 17 5.20 2.50 -25.67
N ASN A 18 3.89 2.59 -25.73
CA ASN A 18 3.16 3.84 -25.54
C ASN A 18 3.04 4.25 -24.08
N ILE A 19 3.00 3.28 -23.14
CA ILE A 19 2.90 3.55 -21.71
C ILE A 19 4.21 4.11 -21.13
N ALA A 20 5.36 3.65 -21.60
CA ALA A 20 6.67 3.95 -21.00
C ALA A 20 7.07 5.43 -21.13
N GLN A 21 6.48 6.21 -22.06
CA GLN A 21 6.98 7.54 -22.43
C GLN A 21 6.54 8.69 -21.51
N ASP A 22 5.49 8.53 -20.69
CA ASP A 22 4.94 9.68 -19.93
C ASP A 22 4.49 9.26 -18.51
N THR A 23 5.34 8.50 -17.81
CA THR A 23 5.04 8.00 -16.46
C THR A 23 5.97 8.59 -15.40
N VAL A 24 5.43 8.82 -14.21
CA VAL A 24 6.25 9.21 -13.05
C VAL A 24 7.19 8.04 -12.70
N PRO A 25 8.52 8.29 -12.62
CA PRO A 25 9.46 7.27 -12.20
C PRO A 25 9.15 6.75 -10.79
N ARG A 26 9.11 5.43 -10.64
CA ARG A 26 8.99 4.77 -9.34
C ARG A 26 10.38 4.48 -8.79
N THR A 27 10.49 4.45 -7.48
CA THR A 27 11.72 3.96 -6.84
C THR A 27 11.90 2.48 -7.16
N ILE A 28 13.03 2.12 -7.76
CA ILE A 28 13.41 0.75 -8.07
C ILE A 28 14.73 0.49 -7.33
N GLU A 29 14.69 -0.42 -6.38
CA GLU A 29 15.89 -0.84 -5.67
C GLU A 29 16.76 -1.72 -6.56
N GLU A 30 18.07 -1.58 -6.45
CA GLU A 30 19.03 -2.34 -7.26
C GLU A 30 18.89 -3.85 -7.01
N GLU A 31 18.60 -4.24 -5.78
CA GLU A 31 18.32 -5.63 -5.41
C GLU A 31 17.22 -6.25 -6.26
N TRP A 32 16.16 -5.51 -6.59
CA TRP A 32 15.06 -6.03 -7.41
C TRP A 32 15.47 -6.36 -8.84
N LEU A 33 16.47 -5.62 -9.37
CA LEU A 33 17.00 -5.85 -10.71
C LEU A 33 18.04 -6.96 -10.74
N THR A 34 18.74 -7.22 -9.63
CA THR A 34 19.88 -8.15 -9.56
C THR A 34 19.54 -9.50 -8.94
N THR A 35 18.46 -9.57 -8.14
CA THR A 35 18.04 -10.82 -7.47
C THR A 35 17.82 -11.96 -8.44
N THR A 36 18.20 -13.16 -8.04
CA THR A 36 17.88 -14.43 -8.72
C THR A 36 16.53 -14.98 -8.31
N GLU A 37 15.97 -14.50 -7.18
CA GLU A 37 14.67 -14.94 -6.69
C GLU A 37 13.53 -14.40 -7.57
N ILE A 38 12.40 -15.11 -7.56
CA ILE A 38 11.18 -14.64 -8.22
C ILE A 38 10.76 -13.32 -7.56
N LEU A 39 10.66 -12.25 -8.33
CA LEU A 39 10.19 -10.98 -7.83
C LEU A 39 8.67 -10.86 -8.01
N ILE A 40 7.97 -10.60 -6.90
CA ILE A 40 6.51 -10.49 -6.90
C ILE A 40 6.12 -9.06 -6.50
N ILE A 41 5.61 -8.30 -7.43
CA ILE A 41 5.14 -6.93 -7.21
C ILE A 41 3.65 -6.98 -6.85
N THR A 42 3.31 -6.56 -5.64
CA THR A 42 1.94 -6.54 -5.15
C THR A 42 1.49 -5.15 -4.75
N GLY A 43 0.21 -5.00 -4.47
CA GLY A 43 -0.41 -3.74 -4.06
C GLY A 43 -1.83 -3.60 -4.60
N ILE A 44 -2.53 -2.60 -4.12
CA ILE A 44 -3.92 -2.35 -4.50
C ILE A 44 -4.10 -2.21 -6.03
N ARG A 45 -5.27 -2.57 -6.53
CA ARG A 45 -5.64 -2.30 -7.93
C ARG A 45 -5.41 -0.82 -8.30
N ARG A 46 -4.80 -0.57 -9.48
CA ARG A 46 -4.53 0.78 -10.04
C ARG A 46 -3.50 1.63 -9.27
N CYS A 47 -2.69 1.05 -8.36
CA CYS A 47 -1.57 1.76 -7.73
C CYS A 47 -0.32 1.93 -8.60
N GLY A 48 -0.25 1.28 -9.78
CA GLY A 48 0.85 1.42 -10.73
C GLY A 48 1.78 0.21 -10.86
N LYS A 49 1.36 -1.01 -10.47
CA LYS A 49 2.15 -2.26 -10.61
C LYS A 49 2.66 -2.51 -12.02
N SER A 50 1.75 -2.47 -13.00
CA SER A 50 2.09 -2.69 -14.42
C SER A 50 3.08 -1.64 -14.94
N VAL A 51 2.97 -0.38 -14.47
CA VAL A 51 3.90 0.69 -14.83
C VAL A 51 5.28 0.42 -14.23
N LEU A 52 5.36 0.04 -12.94
CA LEU A 52 6.62 -0.36 -12.31
C LEU A 52 7.26 -1.54 -13.03
N LEU A 53 6.47 -2.57 -13.39
CA LEU A 53 6.96 -3.71 -14.17
C LEU A 53 7.58 -3.27 -15.50
N GLN A 54 6.95 -2.33 -16.22
CA GLN A 54 7.51 -1.80 -17.49
C GLN A 54 8.76 -0.95 -17.25
N GLN A 55 8.82 -0.15 -16.18
CA GLN A 55 10.01 0.61 -15.82
C GLN A 55 11.19 -0.29 -15.45
N MET A 56 10.95 -1.41 -14.77
CA MET A 56 11.97 -2.42 -14.48
C MET A 56 12.42 -3.13 -15.76
N ARG A 57 11.45 -3.53 -16.58
CA ARG A 57 11.69 -4.19 -17.88
C ARG A 57 12.59 -3.33 -18.78
N SER A 58 12.39 -2.01 -18.82
CA SER A 58 13.21 -1.10 -19.61
C SER A 58 14.65 -0.97 -19.12
N LYS A 59 14.95 -1.36 -17.88
CA LYS A 59 16.30 -1.33 -17.28
C LYS A 59 17.05 -2.66 -17.42
N LEU A 60 16.38 -3.74 -17.82
CA LEU A 60 16.98 -5.05 -18.00
C LEU A 60 17.30 -5.32 -19.48
N PRO A 61 18.34 -6.13 -19.79
CA PRO A 61 18.76 -6.36 -21.17
C PRO A 61 17.76 -7.13 -22.00
N GLU A 62 17.08 -8.11 -21.42
CA GLU A 62 16.07 -8.93 -22.07
C GLU A 62 14.68 -8.38 -21.76
N GLN A 63 13.89 -8.06 -22.77
CA GLN A 63 12.64 -7.32 -22.59
C GLN A 63 11.42 -7.98 -23.27
N ASP A 64 11.58 -9.05 -24.05
CA ASP A 64 10.52 -9.47 -24.97
C ASP A 64 9.54 -10.48 -24.37
N PHE A 65 9.92 -11.25 -23.34
CA PHE A 65 9.04 -12.25 -22.74
C PHE A 65 8.08 -11.62 -21.73
N PHE A 66 7.24 -10.71 -22.25
CA PHE A 66 6.21 -10.03 -21.49
C PHE A 66 4.82 -10.54 -21.85
N PHE A 67 3.97 -10.79 -20.85
CA PHE A 67 2.58 -11.16 -21.04
C PHE A 67 1.67 -10.65 -19.90
N ASN A 68 0.54 -10.03 -20.27
CA ASN A 68 -0.49 -9.58 -19.35
C ASN A 68 -1.69 -10.51 -19.41
N PHE A 69 -2.07 -11.07 -18.26
CA PHE A 69 -3.18 -12.00 -18.11
C PHE A 69 -4.53 -11.34 -17.81
N ASP A 70 -4.63 -10.01 -17.78
CA ASP A 70 -5.92 -9.28 -17.67
C ASP A 70 -6.51 -8.94 -19.06
N ASP A 71 -6.44 -9.91 -19.99
CA ASP A 71 -6.97 -9.83 -21.36
C ASP A 71 -8.17 -10.77 -21.47
N GLU A 72 -9.31 -10.26 -21.91
CA GLU A 72 -10.57 -11.02 -22.00
C GLU A 72 -10.50 -12.24 -22.95
N ARG A 73 -9.59 -12.20 -23.91
CA ARG A 73 -9.36 -13.32 -24.85
C ARG A 73 -8.74 -14.54 -24.16
N LEU A 74 -8.21 -14.34 -22.96
CA LEU A 74 -7.58 -15.39 -22.15
C LEU A 74 -8.54 -16.06 -21.15
N VAL A 75 -9.85 -15.82 -21.24
CA VAL A 75 -10.86 -16.38 -20.33
C VAL A 75 -10.77 -17.91 -20.18
N ASN A 76 -10.33 -18.61 -21.22
CA ASN A 76 -10.13 -20.06 -21.23
C ASN A 76 -8.66 -20.49 -21.08
N PHE A 77 -7.74 -19.55 -20.80
CA PHE A 77 -6.33 -19.86 -20.60
C PHE A 77 -6.14 -20.59 -19.26
N THR A 78 -5.42 -21.68 -19.29
CA THR A 78 -5.17 -22.55 -18.14
C THR A 78 -3.68 -22.77 -17.93
N VAL A 79 -3.33 -23.44 -16.83
CA VAL A 79 -1.92 -23.78 -16.53
C VAL A 79 -1.29 -24.65 -17.62
N ALA A 80 -2.08 -25.43 -18.36
CA ALA A 80 -1.59 -26.27 -19.46
C ALA A 80 -1.13 -25.44 -20.68
N ASP A 81 -1.64 -24.22 -20.85
CA ASP A 81 -1.34 -23.36 -21.98
C ASP A 81 -0.03 -22.58 -21.84
N PHE A 82 0.56 -22.53 -20.62
CA PHE A 82 1.85 -21.87 -20.40
C PHE A 82 2.98 -22.44 -21.24
N GLN A 83 2.97 -23.75 -21.52
CA GLN A 83 3.96 -24.36 -22.41
C GLN A 83 3.85 -23.78 -23.82
N THR A 84 2.62 -23.64 -24.34
CA THR A 84 2.38 -23.04 -25.66
C THR A 84 2.78 -21.56 -25.69
N LEU A 85 2.56 -20.82 -24.61
CA LEU A 85 3.00 -19.43 -24.46
C LEU A 85 4.54 -19.33 -24.54
N GLN A 86 5.25 -20.21 -23.83
CA GLN A 86 6.72 -20.25 -23.83
C GLN A 86 7.27 -20.58 -25.23
N GLU A 87 6.65 -21.52 -25.93
CA GLU A 87 7.00 -21.82 -27.34
C GLU A 87 6.78 -20.62 -28.27
N CYS A 88 5.67 -19.87 -28.07
CA CYS A 88 5.44 -18.63 -28.83
C CYS A 88 6.56 -17.60 -28.60
N PHE A 89 7.00 -17.42 -27.37
CA PHE A 89 8.10 -16.51 -27.05
C PHE A 89 9.39 -16.90 -27.77
N PHE A 90 9.78 -18.17 -27.69
CA PHE A 90 10.99 -18.64 -28.38
C PHE A 90 10.91 -18.51 -29.90
N GLU A 91 9.74 -18.78 -30.49
CA GLU A 91 9.55 -18.63 -31.93
C GLU A 91 9.60 -17.17 -32.40
N LEU A 92 9.13 -16.22 -31.57
CA LEU A 92 9.05 -14.82 -31.95
C LEU A 92 10.35 -14.03 -31.67
N PHE A 93 11.05 -14.37 -30.58
CA PHE A 93 12.13 -13.54 -30.07
C PHE A 93 13.45 -14.28 -29.85
N GLY A 94 13.48 -15.60 -30.09
CA GLY A 94 14.63 -16.43 -29.76
C GLY A 94 14.74 -16.74 -28.27
N GLU A 95 15.88 -17.21 -27.84
CA GLU A 95 16.13 -17.61 -26.45
C GLU A 95 16.41 -16.39 -25.57
N GLN A 96 15.63 -16.24 -24.52
CA GLN A 96 15.80 -15.29 -23.43
C GLN A 96 15.51 -15.98 -22.11
N HIS A 97 16.05 -15.40 -21.01
CA HIS A 97 15.95 -15.98 -19.67
C HIS A 97 15.21 -15.07 -18.67
N THR A 98 14.61 -13.96 -19.12
CA THR A 98 13.89 -13.03 -18.24
C THR A 98 12.42 -12.94 -18.65
N TYR A 99 11.52 -13.28 -17.72
CA TYR A 99 10.07 -13.32 -17.94
C TYR A 99 9.37 -12.24 -17.11
N TYR A 100 8.40 -11.57 -17.74
CA TYR A 100 7.57 -10.52 -17.12
C TYR A 100 6.10 -10.86 -17.27
N PHE A 101 5.44 -11.17 -16.16
CA PHE A 101 4.03 -11.55 -16.16
C PHE A 101 3.20 -10.55 -15.35
N ASP A 102 2.27 -9.87 -16.04
CA ASP A 102 1.37 -8.91 -15.42
C ASP A 102 0.03 -9.55 -15.09
N GLU A 103 -0.51 -9.28 -13.88
CA GLU A 103 -1.77 -9.82 -13.35
C GLU A 103 -1.88 -11.36 -13.45
N ILE A 104 -0.76 -12.09 -13.15
CA ILE A 104 -0.65 -13.54 -13.34
C ILE A 104 -1.66 -14.36 -12.53
N GLN A 105 -2.19 -13.80 -11.43
CA GLN A 105 -3.19 -14.45 -10.58
C GLN A 105 -4.52 -14.73 -11.29
N ASN A 106 -4.73 -14.18 -12.48
CA ASN A 106 -5.91 -14.49 -13.28
C ASN A 106 -5.87 -15.93 -13.81
N VAL A 107 -4.70 -16.61 -13.75
CA VAL A 107 -4.55 -18.01 -14.16
C VAL A 107 -4.36 -18.90 -12.94
N LYS A 108 -5.32 -19.75 -12.63
CA LYS A 108 -5.23 -20.68 -11.50
C LYS A 108 -4.07 -21.68 -11.69
N GLY A 109 -3.22 -21.86 -10.69
CA GLY A 109 -2.08 -22.80 -10.74
C GLY A 109 -0.82 -22.23 -11.40
N TRP A 110 -0.80 -20.94 -11.68
CA TRP A 110 0.33 -20.22 -12.30
C TRP A 110 1.66 -20.43 -11.56
N GLU A 111 1.62 -20.59 -10.25
CA GLU A 111 2.79 -20.74 -9.40
C GLU A 111 3.62 -22.00 -9.74
N THR A 112 2.99 -23.03 -10.29
CA THR A 112 3.69 -24.24 -10.73
C THR A 112 4.56 -23.99 -11.95
N PHE A 113 4.08 -23.15 -12.88
CA PHE A 113 4.82 -22.73 -14.07
C PHE A 113 5.99 -21.80 -13.68
N VAL A 114 5.73 -20.78 -12.87
CA VAL A 114 6.77 -19.85 -12.41
C VAL A 114 7.87 -20.57 -11.64
N ARG A 115 7.51 -21.54 -10.79
CA ARG A 115 8.48 -22.40 -10.11
C ARG A 115 9.35 -23.22 -11.08
N ARG A 116 8.75 -23.71 -12.17
CA ARG A 116 9.50 -24.44 -13.21
C ARG A 116 10.52 -23.52 -13.89
N LEU A 117 10.11 -22.33 -14.29
CA LEU A 117 11.00 -21.33 -14.88
C LEU A 117 12.17 -20.97 -13.94
N TYR A 118 11.87 -20.75 -12.67
CA TYR A 118 12.88 -20.48 -11.64
C TYR A 118 13.89 -21.64 -11.51
N ASN A 119 13.42 -22.89 -11.45
CA ASN A 119 14.27 -24.07 -11.35
C ASN A 119 15.14 -24.28 -12.61
N GLU A 120 14.72 -23.78 -13.76
CA GLU A 120 15.46 -23.73 -15.04
C GLU A 120 16.50 -22.58 -15.07
N GLY A 121 16.62 -21.77 -14.00
CA GLY A 121 17.57 -20.68 -13.89
C GLY A 121 17.10 -19.37 -14.51
N ASN A 122 15.81 -19.24 -14.84
CA ASN A 122 15.26 -18.02 -15.41
C ASN A 122 14.93 -16.99 -14.33
N LYS A 123 15.09 -15.70 -14.67
CA LYS A 123 14.60 -14.58 -13.89
C LYS A 123 13.12 -14.37 -14.16
N VAL A 124 12.31 -14.29 -13.11
CA VAL A 124 10.86 -14.13 -13.25
C VAL A 124 10.38 -12.97 -12.40
N ILE A 125 9.71 -12.01 -13.03
CA ILE A 125 9.10 -10.86 -12.38
C ILE A 125 7.59 -10.91 -12.66
N VAL A 126 6.79 -10.95 -11.59
CA VAL A 126 5.34 -11.05 -11.72
C VAL A 126 4.63 -9.94 -10.96
N THR A 127 3.43 -9.56 -11.42
CA THR A 127 2.56 -8.66 -10.65
C THR A 127 1.27 -9.33 -10.25
N GLY A 128 0.70 -8.85 -9.14
CA GLY A 128 -0.62 -9.28 -8.70
C GLY A 128 -1.28 -8.31 -7.72
N SER A 129 -2.61 -8.24 -7.78
CA SER A 129 -3.41 -7.28 -6.98
C SER A 129 -3.95 -7.86 -5.66
N ASN A 130 -3.39 -8.96 -5.14
CA ASN A 130 -3.90 -9.63 -3.95
C ASN A 130 -2.80 -10.10 -3.01
N ALA A 131 -2.84 -9.64 -1.75
CA ALA A 131 -1.92 -10.07 -0.68
C ALA A 131 -2.00 -11.58 -0.37
N ARG A 132 -3.19 -12.20 -0.59
CA ARG A 132 -3.40 -13.63 -0.35
C ARG A 132 -2.60 -14.52 -1.31
N MET A 133 -2.27 -14.03 -2.50
CA MET A 133 -1.33 -14.71 -3.39
C MET A 133 0.00 -14.95 -2.72
N LEU A 134 0.45 -13.99 -1.89
CA LEU A 134 1.73 -14.07 -1.20
C LEU A 134 1.72 -15.04 -0.02
N SER A 135 0.59 -15.20 0.68
CA SER A 135 0.60 -15.94 1.94
C SER A 135 0.25 -17.42 1.81
N ARG A 136 -0.68 -17.81 0.97
CA ARG A 136 -1.21 -19.18 0.90
C ARG A 136 -0.72 -19.98 -0.31
N GLU A 137 -0.79 -19.41 -1.51
CA GLU A 137 -0.39 -20.10 -2.76
C GLU A 137 1.14 -20.14 -2.87
N LEU A 138 1.80 -19.04 -2.46
CA LEU A 138 3.26 -18.96 -2.47
C LEU A 138 3.91 -19.75 -1.33
N GLY A 139 3.31 -19.72 -0.13
CA GLY A 139 3.80 -20.48 1.02
C GLY A 139 3.86 -22.00 0.79
N THR A 140 3.00 -22.51 -0.10
CA THR A 140 2.96 -23.95 -0.44
C THR A 140 3.82 -24.29 -1.65
N HIS A 141 3.93 -23.43 -2.65
CA HIS A 141 4.55 -23.77 -3.94
C HIS A 141 5.87 -23.05 -4.23
N LEU A 142 6.08 -21.84 -3.70
CA LEU A 142 7.27 -21.01 -3.94
C LEU A 142 8.09 -20.73 -2.67
N THR A 143 7.96 -21.57 -1.65
CA THR A 143 8.63 -21.38 -0.35
C THR A 143 10.13 -21.10 -0.50
N GLY A 144 10.59 -19.94 0.00
CA GLY A 144 12.00 -19.54 0.01
C GLY A 144 12.59 -19.20 -1.36
N ARG A 145 11.77 -18.97 -2.40
CA ARG A 145 12.19 -18.69 -3.78
C ARG A 145 11.71 -17.36 -4.32
N TYR A 146 11.17 -16.48 -3.50
CA TYR A 146 10.64 -15.20 -3.97
C TYR A 146 10.94 -14.04 -3.00
N ILE A 147 11.00 -12.87 -3.57
CA ILE A 147 10.98 -11.58 -2.87
C ILE A 147 9.67 -10.90 -3.20
N ALA A 148 8.95 -10.48 -2.16
CA ALA A 148 7.70 -9.74 -2.33
C ALA A 148 7.94 -8.24 -2.13
N VAL A 149 7.50 -7.47 -3.10
CA VAL A 149 7.54 -6.00 -3.08
C VAL A 149 6.12 -5.46 -3.05
N GLU A 150 5.77 -4.79 -1.96
CA GLU A 150 4.47 -4.13 -1.83
C GLU A 150 4.58 -2.69 -2.30
N ILE A 151 3.79 -2.31 -3.30
CA ILE A 151 3.74 -0.93 -3.77
C ILE A 151 2.42 -0.26 -3.41
N PHE A 152 2.54 1.01 -3.10
CA PHE A 152 1.44 1.87 -2.67
C PHE A 152 1.05 2.84 -3.81
N PRO A 153 -0.12 3.51 -3.75
CA PRO A 153 -0.37 4.72 -4.51
C PRO A 153 0.80 5.70 -4.37
N PHE A 154 0.91 6.70 -5.21
CA PHE A 154 2.04 7.64 -5.19
C PHE A 154 2.32 8.18 -3.78
N SER A 155 3.60 8.22 -3.41
CA SER A 155 4.10 8.95 -2.26
C SER A 155 3.97 10.47 -2.50
N PHE A 156 4.14 11.28 -1.45
CA PHE A 156 4.15 12.74 -1.63
C PHE A 156 5.28 13.19 -2.57
N GLN A 157 6.44 12.53 -2.54
CA GLN A 157 7.53 12.80 -3.47
C GLN A 157 7.13 12.50 -4.93
N GLU A 158 6.49 11.36 -5.20
CA GLU A 158 6.02 10.99 -6.54
C GLU A 158 4.86 11.91 -7.01
N TYR A 159 4.00 12.36 -6.09
CA TYR A 159 3.00 13.38 -6.37
C TYR A 159 3.64 14.70 -6.81
N LEU A 160 4.70 15.16 -6.12
CA LEU A 160 5.43 16.38 -6.51
C LEU A 160 6.10 16.22 -7.88
N GLN A 161 6.64 15.04 -8.20
CA GLN A 161 7.18 14.74 -9.53
C GLN A 161 6.09 14.82 -10.61
N LEU A 162 4.89 14.28 -10.35
CA LEU A 162 3.74 14.41 -11.24
C LEU A 162 3.35 15.88 -11.44
N ALA A 163 3.38 16.67 -10.37
CA ALA A 163 3.12 18.11 -10.41
C ALA A 163 4.30 18.92 -11.00
N LYS A 164 5.38 18.25 -11.45
CA LYS A 164 6.61 18.87 -12.00
C LYS A 164 7.29 19.85 -11.03
N VAL A 165 7.15 19.61 -9.73
CA VAL A 165 7.82 20.36 -8.67
C VAL A 165 9.20 19.74 -8.43
N GLN A 166 10.23 20.50 -8.72
CA GLN A 166 11.63 20.13 -8.39
C GLN A 166 11.95 20.59 -6.98
N LEU A 167 12.64 19.75 -6.22
CA LEU A 167 13.04 20.01 -4.85
C LEU A 167 14.55 20.13 -4.74
N GLU A 168 15.00 21.22 -4.11
CA GLU A 168 16.38 21.42 -3.72
C GLU A 168 16.49 21.49 -2.19
N ALA A 169 17.62 21.14 -1.61
CA ALA A 169 17.82 21.18 -0.15
C ALA A 169 17.52 22.56 0.47
N LYS A 170 17.76 23.66 -0.24
CA LYS A 170 17.43 25.02 0.22
C LYS A 170 15.94 25.31 0.33
N ASP A 171 15.07 24.57 -0.40
CA ASP A 171 13.64 24.84 -0.46
C ASP A 171 12.94 24.57 0.87
N PHE A 172 13.52 23.74 1.71
CA PHE A 172 13.05 23.49 3.07
C PHE A 172 13.24 24.67 4.04
N TYR A 173 14.06 25.67 3.66
CA TYR A 173 14.36 26.84 4.48
C TYR A 173 13.72 28.14 3.96
N LEU A 174 13.33 28.17 2.67
CA LEU A 174 12.74 29.35 2.04
C LEU A 174 11.24 29.44 2.32
N THR A 175 10.77 30.51 2.96
CA THR A 175 9.36 30.71 3.34
C THR A 175 8.40 30.54 2.16
N SER A 176 8.71 31.11 1.00
CA SER A 176 7.87 30.99 -0.20
C SER A 176 7.77 29.56 -0.71
N LYS A 177 8.89 28.81 -0.68
CA LYS A 177 8.91 27.41 -1.11
C LYS A 177 8.18 26.49 -0.13
N ARG A 178 8.37 26.70 1.16
CA ARG A 178 7.61 26.01 2.21
C ARG A 178 6.10 26.20 2.07
N ALA A 179 5.65 27.42 1.79
CA ALA A 179 4.23 27.70 1.55
C ALA A 179 3.68 26.95 0.31
N ILE A 180 4.45 26.88 -0.77
CA ILE A 180 4.10 26.11 -1.98
C ILE A 180 4.02 24.62 -1.64
N LEU A 181 5.02 24.06 -0.96
CA LEU A 181 5.05 22.64 -0.57
C LEU A 181 3.88 22.27 0.36
N LEU A 182 3.54 23.16 1.30
CA LEU A 182 2.38 22.98 2.15
C LEU A 182 1.07 22.99 1.36
N GLY A 183 0.95 23.86 0.35
CA GLY A 183 -0.20 23.88 -0.56
C GLY A 183 -0.36 22.55 -1.31
N HIS A 184 0.73 22.03 -1.87
CA HIS A 184 0.76 20.69 -2.50
C HIS A 184 0.45 19.57 -1.51
N PHE A 185 0.95 19.67 -0.27
CA PHE A 185 0.67 18.66 0.74
C PHE A 185 -0.81 18.64 1.15
N LYS A 186 -1.44 19.81 1.32
CA LYS A 186 -2.90 19.91 1.57
C LYS A 186 -3.70 19.27 0.42
N GLU A 187 -3.30 19.52 -0.82
CA GLU A 187 -3.93 18.91 -1.99
C GLU A 187 -3.73 17.37 -2.00
N TYR A 188 -2.54 16.90 -1.69
CA TYR A 188 -2.24 15.47 -1.60
C TYR A 188 -3.01 14.78 -0.47
N LEU A 189 -3.19 15.44 0.69
CA LEU A 189 -4.03 14.94 1.78
C LEU A 189 -5.48 14.72 1.34
N GLU A 190 -5.99 15.60 0.47
CA GLU A 190 -7.36 15.50 -0.03
C GLU A 190 -7.52 14.50 -1.16
N LYS A 191 -6.63 14.54 -2.14
CA LYS A 191 -6.72 13.76 -3.38
C LYS A 191 -6.09 12.38 -3.29
N GLY A 192 -5.26 12.12 -2.25
CA GLY A 192 -4.51 10.88 -2.13
C GLY A 192 -3.45 10.72 -3.21
N GLY A 193 -3.02 9.47 -3.45
CA GLY A 193 -1.90 9.12 -4.32
C GLY A 193 -2.27 8.25 -5.53
N PHE A 194 -3.55 7.97 -5.83
CA PHE A 194 -3.89 7.14 -6.99
C PHE A 194 -3.47 7.81 -8.31
N PRO A 195 -2.52 7.22 -9.08
CA PRO A 195 -1.91 7.88 -10.24
C PRO A 195 -2.92 8.39 -11.26
N LYS A 196 -3.87 7.55 -11.68
CA LYS A 196 -4.88 7.92 -12.69
C LYS A 196 -5.83 8.99 -12.20
N TYR A 197 -6.17 8.98 -10.91
CA TYR A 197 -7.03 9.99 -10.31
C TYR A 197 -6.33 11.35 -10.23
N LEU A 198 -5.05 11.37 -9.89
CA LEU A 198 -4.25 12.60 -9.87
C LEU A 198 -4.07 13.23 -11.26
N GLN A 199 -3.88 12.40 -12.30
CA GLN A 199 -3.77 12.87 -13.69
C GLN A 199 -5.09 13.43 -14.25
N SER A 200 -6.21 12.80 -13.87
CA SER A 200 -7.55 13.16 -14.37
C SER A 200 -8.59 12.98 -13.26
N PRO A 201 -8.72 13.96 -12.36
CA PRO A 201 -9.61 13.89 -11.22
C PRO A 201 -11.06 13.65 -11.63
N SER A 202 -11.64 12.55 -11.18
CA SER A 202 -13.04 12.20 -11.45
C SER A 202 -13.60 11.39 -10.27
N THR A 203 -14.65 11.88 -9.66
CA THR A 203 -15.37 11.16 -8.60
C THR A 203 -15.98 9.85 -9.11
N ARG A 204 -16.36 9.79 -10.41
CA ARG A 204 -16.86 8.57 -11.05
C ARG A 204 -15.75 7.51 -11.16
N TYR A 205 -14.51 7.94 -11.42
CA TYR A 205 -13.37 7.02 -11.44
C TYR A 205 -13.13 6.37 -10.09
N LEU A 206 -13.12 7.15 -9.00
CA LEU A 206 -12.95 6.61 -7.64
C LEU A 206 -14.09 5.67 -7.26
N SER A 207 -15.34 6.00 -7.62
CA SER A 207 -16.49 5.11 -7.40
C SER A 207 -16.31 3.79 -8.12
N SER A 208 -15.99 3.83 -9.42
CA SER A 208 -15.76 2.63 -10.22
C SER A 208 -14.58 1.79 -9.73
N LEU A 209 -13.52 2.44 -9.24
CA LEU A 209 -12.38 1.75 -8.62
C LEU A 209 -12.82 1.03 -7.34
N TYR A 210 -13.53 1.72 -6.45
CA TYR A 210 -14.09 1.16 -5.23
C TYR A 210 -14.99 -0.05 -5.53
N ASP A 211 -15.97 0.12 -6.43
CA ASP A 211 -16.89 -0.95 -6.83
C ASP A 211 -16.13 -2.16 -7.38
N SER A 212 -15.13 -1.93 -8.22
CA SER A 212 -14.29 -3.00 -8.77
C SER A 212 -13.54 -3.77 -7.68
N ILE A 213 -13.00 -3.09 -6.67
CA ILE A 213 -12.30 -3.75 -5.55
C ILE A 213 -13.30 -4.56 -4.74
N ILE A 214 -14.45 -3.99 -4.38
CA ILE A 214 -15.43 -4.67 -3.53
C ILE A 214 -16.10 -5.83 -4.25
N PHE A 215 -16.68 -5.61 -5.43
CA PHE A 215 -17.47 -6.65 -6.09
C PHE A 215 -16.60 -7.73 -6.74
N ARG A 216 -15.49 -7.36 -7.39
CA ARG A 216 -14.63 -8.32 -8.09
C ARG A 216 -13.59 -8.95 -7.15
N ASP A 217 -12.85 -8.10 -6.40
CA ASP A 217 -11.66 -8.58 -5.68
C ASP A 217 -12.00 -9.08 -4.26
N VAL A 218 -13.10 -8.59 -3.62
CA VAL A 218 -13.57 -9.08 -2.32
C VAL A 218 -14.70 -10.11 -2.50
N MET A 219 -15.84 -9.69 -3.03
CA MET A 219 -17.06 -10.51 -2.99
C MET A 219 -17.00 -11.70 -3.95
N ALA A 220 -16.83 -11.49 -5.25
CA ALA A 220 -16.83 -12.56 -6.23
C ALA A 220 -15.73 -13.59 -5.94
N ARG A 221 -14.54 -13.13 -5.57
CA ARG A 221 -13.40 -14.01 -5.25
C ARG A 221 -13.61 -14.89 -4.03
N ASN A 222 -14.34 -14.39 -3.02
CA ASN A 222 -14.61 -15.14 -1.77
C ASN A 222 -16.02 -15.77 -1.76
N GLY A 223 -16.77 -15.71 -2.87
CA GLY A 223 -18.12 -16.30 -2.96
C GLY A 223 -19.13 -15.64 -2.04
N LEU A 224 -18.97 -14.34 -1.73
CA LEU A 224 -19.86 -13.61 -0.86
C LEU A 224 -21.09 -13.10 -1.64
N THR A 225 -22.26 -13.18 -1.03
CA THR A 225 -23.53 -12.78 -1.65
C THR A 225 -24.23 -11.64 -0.93
N ASN A 226 -23.74 -11.21 0.23
CA ASN A 226 -24.36 -10.17 1.03
C ASN A 226 -23.69 -8.81 0.80
N ASP A 227 -24.01 -8.16 -0.31
CA ASP A 227 -23.44 -6.87 -0.72
C ASP A 227 -23.74 -5.78 0.30
N LYS A 228 -24.94 -5.78 0.88
CA LYS A 228 -25.39 -4.73 1.80
C LYS A 228 -24.54 -4.70 3.07
N GLU A 229 -24.35 -5.85 3.71
CA GLU A 229 -23.51 -5.93 4.92
C GLU A 229 -22.07 -5.49 4.63
N MET A 230 -21.52 -5.87 3.48
CA MET A 230 -20.17 -5.47 3.07
C MET A 230 -20.07 -3.96 2.86
N GLN A 231 -21.03 -3.36 2.17
CA GLN A 231 -21.05 -1.91 1.93
C GLN A 231 -21.22 -1.13 3.23
N GLU A 232 -22.14 -1.54 4.12
CA GLU A 232 -22.36 -0.93 5.43
C GLU A 232 -21.11 -1.03 6.31
N LEU A 233 -20.41 -2.18 6.28
CA LEU A 233 -19.17 -2.39 6.98
C LEU A 233 -18.09 -1.39 6.51
N ILE A 234 -17.86 -1.31 5.21
CA ILE A 234 -16.82 -0.43 4.66
C ILE A 234 -17.15 1.04 4.86
N PHE A 235 -18.43 1.42 4.70
CA PHE A 235 -18.91 2.77 4.99
C PHE A 235 -18.63 3.17 6.44
N TYR A 236 -18.93 2.27 7.38
CA TYR A 236 -18.66 2.51 8.80
C TYR A 236 -17.15 2.64 9.07
N LEU A 237 -16.33 1.76 8.49
CA LEU A 237 -14.88 1.81 8.64
C LEU A 237 -14.29 3.10 8.10
N ALA A 238 -14.72 3.54 6.91
CA ALA A 238 -14.25 4.79 6.30
C ALA A 238 -14.67 6.03 7.11
N SER A 239 -15.89 6.01 7.66
CA SER A 239 -16.39 7.09 8.52
C SER A 239 -15.73 7.13 9.90
N ASN A 240 -15.06 6.06 10.31
CA ASN A 240 -14.36 5.91 11.58
C ASN A 240 -12.91 5.46 11.39
N ALA A 241 -12.28 5.84 10.28
CA ALA A 241 -10.87 5.55 10.04
C ALA A 241 -10.01 6.07 11.21
N THR A 242 -8.90 5.41 11.48
CA THR A 242 -7.96 5.62 12.60
C THR A 242 -8.49 5.32 14.01
N LYS A 243 -9.81 5.14 14.17
CA LYS A 243 -10.40 4.82 15.49
C LYS A 243 -10.26 3.34 15.83
N ARG A 244 -10.22 3.07 17.13
CA ARG A 244 -10.20 1.69 17.66
C ARG A 244 -11.55 1.00 17.47
N ILE A 245 -11.51 -0.22 16.96
CA ILE A 245 -12.67 -1.08 16.79
C ILE A 245 -12.45 -2.45 17.43
N THR A 246 -13.56 -3.12 17.79
CA THR A 246 -13.57 -4.56 18.07
C THR A 246 -14.52 -5.25 17.10
N TYR A 247 -14.26 -6.49 16.74
CA TYR A 247 -15.12 -7.25 15.83
C TYR A 247 -16.55 -7.38 16.36
N THR A 248 -16.69 -7.54 17.69
CA THR A 248 -18.00 -7.62 18.35
C THR A 248 -18.79 -6.32 18.28
N SER A 249 -18.15 -5.16 18.55
CA SER A 249 -18.84 -3.87 18.46
C SER A 249 -19.21 -3.55 17.02
N LEU A 250 -18.30 -3.82 16.08
CA LEU A 250 -18.53 -3.61 14.66
C LEU A 250 -19.69 -4.47 14.13
N GLY A 251 -19.74 -5.77 14.49
CA GLY A 251 -20.84 -6.65 14.13
C GLY A 251 -22.20 -6.17 14.61
N LYS A 252 -22.28 -5.65 15.85
CA LYS A 252 -23.52 -5.07 16.39
C LYS A 252 -23.99 -3.84 15.60
N ILE A 253 -23.06 -2.99 15.14
CA ILE A 253 -23.38 -1.77 14.42
C ILE A 253 -23.89 -2.07 13.00
N VAL A 254 -23.21 -3.00 12.29
CA VAL A 254 -23.55 -3.35 10.89
C VAL A 254 -24.54 -4.53 10.78
N GLY A 255 -25.07 -5.02 11.89
CA GLY A 255 -26.07 -6.09 11.89
C GLY A 255 -25.53 -7.51 11.66
N ILE A 256 -24.20 -7.70 11.72
CA ILE A 256 -23.57 -9.02 11.55
C ILE A 256 -23.55 -9.76 12.88
N ARG A 257 -24.26 -10.89 12.96
CA ARG A 257 -24.45 -11.64 14.22
C ARG A 257 -23.16 -12.19 14.80
N HIS A 258 -22.27 -12.74 13.97
CA HIS A 258 -21.07 -13.44 14.42
C HIS A 258 -19.81 -12.59 14.21
N SER A 259 -19.04 -12.37 15.27
CA SER A 259 -17.77 -11.60 15.20
C SER A 259 -16.73 -12.26 14.30
N GLU A 260 -16.80 -13.59 14.12
CA GLU A 260 -15.93 -14.32 13.18
C GLU A 260 -16.22 -13.92 11.72
N THR A 261 -17.49 -13.72 11.36
CA THR A 261 -17.85 -13.21 10.02
C THR A 261 -17.25 -11.82 9.78
N VAL A 262 -17.35 -10.93 10.79
CA VAL A 262 -16.74 -9.60 10.73
C VAL A 262 -15.23 -9.72 10.52
N LYS A 263 -14.56 -10.58 11.29
CA LYS A 263 -13.13 -10.84 11.15
C LYS A 263 -12.79 -11.29 9.73
N ASN A 264 -13.51 -12.27 9.20
CA ASN A 264 -13.28 -12.78 7.84
C ASN A 264 -13.50 -11.68 6.78
N TYR A 265 -14.52 -10.84 6.92
CA TYR A 265 -14.77 -9.72 6.00
C TYR A 265 -13.64 -8.71 6.04
N LEU A 266 -13.14 -8.36 7.22
CA LEU A 266 -11.98 -7.47 7.35
C LEU A 266 -10.72 -8.09 6.72
N GLU A 267 -10.48 -9.39 6.92
CA GLU A 267 -9.37 -10.10 6.28
C GLU A 267 -9.48 -10.10 4.74
N TYR A 268 -10.69 -10.27 4.20
CA TYR A 268 -10.90 -10.23 2.74
C TYR A 268 -10.67 -8.83 2.16
N ILE A 269 -11.09 -7.78 2.87
CA ILE A 269 -10.83 -6.39 2.45
C ILE A 269 -9.33 -6.07 2.56
N GLU A 270 -8.67 -6.48 3.64
CA GLU A 270 -7.23 -6.29 3.85
C GLU A 270 -6.39 -6.99 2.78
N GLN A 271 -6.81 -8.19 2.33
CA GLN A 271 -6.16 -8.91 1.23
C GLN A 271 -6.16 -8.14 -0.10
N THR A 272 -7.06 -7.16 -0.28
CA THR A 272 -7.05 -6.26 -1.45
C THR A 272 -6.16 -5.03 -1.25
N TYR A 273 -5.52 -4.90 -0.11
CA TYR A 273 -4.77 -3.71 0.31
C TYR A 273 -5.64 -2.46 0.54
N MET A 274 -6.97 -2.55 0.50
CA MET A 274 -7.84 -1.39 0.73
C MET A 274 -7.73 -0.86 2.15
N ILE A 275 -7.65 -1.76 3.14
CA ILE A 275 -7.48 -1.43 4.55
C ILE A 275 -6.30 -2.17 5.16
N PHE A 276 -5.85 -1.66 6.32
CA PHE A 276 -4.88 -2.30 7.20
C PHE A 276 -5.40 -2.29 8.63
N GLN A 277 -5.20 -3.40 9.34
CA GLN A 277 -5.55 -3.54 10.75
C GLN A 277 -4.30 -3.32 11.60
N LEU A 278 -4.22 -2.18 12.28
CA LEU A 278 -3.12 -1.87 13.19
C LEU A 278 -3.40 -2.44 14.57
N MET A 279 -2.50 -3.26 15.09
CA MET A 279 -2.60 -3.88 16.40
C MET A 279 -1.96 -3.02 17.50
N LYS A 280 -2.46 -3.15 18.75
CA LYS A 280 -1.75 -2.66 19.91
C LYS A 280 -0.46 -3.44 20.08
N TYR A 281 0.66 -2.75 20.35
CA TYR A 281 1.89 -3.44 20.72
C TYR A 281 1.75 -4.12 22.09
N SER A 282 2.18 -5.36 22.15
CA SER A 282 2.35 -6.12 23.40
C SER A 282 3.40 -7.20 23.17
N PRO A 283 4.26 -7.54 24.15
CA PRO A 283 5.12 -8.71 24.06
C PRO A 283 4.34 -10.04 23.93
N SER A 284 3.09 -10.05 24.36
CA SER A 284 2.20 -11.22 24.28
C SER A 284 1.35 -11.17 23.00
N VAL A 285 1.55 -12.11 22.08
CA VAL A 285 0.75 -12.27 20.86
C VAL A 285 -0.74 -12.43 21.18
N LYS A 286 -1.08 -13.19 22.24
CA LYS A 286 -2.48 -13.34 22.68
C LYS A 286 -3.12 -11.98 23.02
N VAL A 287 -2.38 -11.12 23.72
CA VAL A 287 -2.84 -9.78 24.09
C VAL A 287 -2.98 -8.92 22.82
N GLN A 288 -2.03 -8.94 21.88
CA GLN A 288 -2.15 -8.24 20.60
C GLN A 288 -3.42 -8.64 19.83
N MET A 289 -3.70 -9.95 19.77
CA MET A 289 -4.87 -10.46 19.04
C MET A 289 -6.21 -10.05 19.69
N LEU A 290 -6.27 -9.99 21.02
CA LEU A 290 -7.51 -9.69 21.75
C LEU A 290 -7.81 -8.20 21.88
N ASN A 291 -6.81 -7.33 21.77
CA ASN A 291 -7.01 -5.89 21.85
C ASN A 291 -7.76 -5.33 20.63
N PRO A 292 -8.46 -4.19 20.79
CA PRO A 292 -9.03 -3.45 19.67
C PRO A 292 -7.98 -3.16 18.60
N LYS A 293 -8.42 -3.07 17.33
CA LYS A 293 -7.58 -2.68 16.18
C LYS A 293 -7.93 -1.26 15.77
N LYS A 294 -6.94 -0.50 15.28
CA LYS A 294 -7.20 0.71 14.50
C LYS A 294 -7.25 0.33 13.01
N ILE A 295 -8.12 0.96 12.23
CA ILE A 295 -8.26 0.70 10.81
C ILE A 295 -7.73 1.88 10.02
N TYR A 296 -6.81 1.61 9.10
CA TYR A 296 -6.25 2.58 8.16
C TYR A 296 -6.60 2.17 6.74
N PHE A 297 -6.76 3.16 5.88
CA PHE A 297 -7.01 2.95 4.45
C PHE A 297 -5.75 3.20 3.65
N ILE A 298 -5.59 2.49 2.55
CA ILE A 298 -4.45 2.63 1.64
C ILE A 298 -4.28 4.05 1.10
N ASP A 299 -5.39 4.83 1.04
CA ASP A 299 -5.39 6.15 0.43
C ASP A 299 -6.55 7.02 0.93
N ASN A 300 -6.27 8.30 1.16
CA ASN A 300 -7.26 9.26 1.65
C ASN A 300 -8.39 9.53 0.65
N ALA A 301 -8.16 9.39 -0.67
CA ALA A 301 -9.22 9.57 -1.67
C ALA A 301 -10.34 8.54 -1.48
N ILE A 302 -9.99 7.31 -1.08
CA ILE A 302 -10.96 6.26 -0.76
C ILE A 302 -11.77 6.65 0.49
N VAL A 303 -11.08 7.08 1.56
CA VAL A 303 -11.73 7.52 2.80
C VAL A 303 -12.72 8.66 2.51
N SER A 304 -12.27 9.69 1.80
CA SER A 304 -13.09 10.87 1.45
C SER A 304 -14.27 10.51 0.54
N ARG A 305 -14.12 9.50 -0.32
CA ARG A 305 -15.17 9.08 -1.26
C ARG A 305 -16.26 8.23 -0.61
N ILE A 306 -15.90 7.38 0.35
CA ILE A 306 -16.79 6.38 0.95
C ILE A 306 -17.36 6.89 2.27
N GLY A 307 -16.53 7.45 3.13
CA GLY A 307 -16.91 7.83 4.49
C GLY A 307 -17.86 9.02 4.54
N PHE A 308 -18.69 9.03 5.58
CA PHE A 308 -19.47 10.20 5.93
C PHE A 308 -18.65 11.10 6.87
N ASN A 309 -18.18 12.21 6.34
CA ASN A 309 -17.49 13.22 7.14
C ASN A 309 -18.40 14.46 7.26
N ALA A 310 -19.05 14.62 8.40
CA ALA A 310 -19.86 15.81 8.70
C ALA A 310 -19.01 17.09 8.83
N THR A 311 -17.70 16.91 9.08
CA THR A 311 -16.67 17.95 9.10
C THR A 311 -15.44 17.45 8.36
N ASP A 312 -14.70 18.35 7.74
CA ASP A 312 -13.42 18.02 7.11
C ASP A 312 -12.43 17.53 8.18
N ASN A 313 -12.30 16.21 8.30
CA ASN A 313 -11.52 15.61 9.38
C ASN A 313 -10.04 15.46 8.95
N MET A 314 -9.37 16.61 8.85
CA MET A 314 -7.96 16.70 8.47
C MET A 314 -7.06 15.86 9.39
N GLY A 315 -7.40 15.73 10.68
CA GLY A 315 -6.64 14.90 11.65
C GLY A 315 -6.61 13.44 11.23
N VAL A 316 -7.76 12.88 10.87
CA VAL A 316 -7.85 11.49 10.37
C VAL A 316 -7.05 11.31 9.10
N LYS A 317 -7.13 12.26 8.16
CA LYS A 317 -6.37 12.20 6.91
C LYS A 317 -4.87 12.27 7.15
N LEU A 318 -4.42 13.13 8.09
CA LEU A 318 -3.02 13.26 8.45
C LEU A 318 -2.50 11.99 9.12
N GLU A 319 -3.23 11.44 10.09
CA GLU A 319 -2.87 10.19 10.75
C GLU A 319 -2.82 9.02 9.77
N ASN A 320 -3.82 8.93 8.88
CA ASN A 320 -3.86 7.87 7.86
C ASN A 320 -2.66 7.93 6.91
N ILE A 321 -2.26 9.11 6.45
CA ILE A 321 -1.14 9.23 5.51
C ILE A 321 0.20 8.94 6.18
N VAL A 322 0.37 9.30 7.47
CA VAL A 322 1.55 8.94 8.26
C VAL A 322 1.65 7.42 8.38
N PHE A 323 0.54 6.73 8.69
CA PHE A 323 0.51 5.27 8.72
C PHE A 323 0.96 4.66 7.39
N ILE A 324 0.40 5.13 6.27
CA ILE A 324 0.74 4.63 4.93
C ILE A 324 2.20 4.89 4.59
N GLU A 325 2.75 6.05 4.99
CA GLU A 325 4.16 6.34 4.78
C GLU A 325 5.06 5.42 5.62
N LEU A 326 4.72 5.14 6.86
CA LEU A 326 5.45 4.16 7.69
C LEU A 326 5.42 2.76 7.06
N LYS A 327 4.27 2.33 6.53
CA LYS A 327 4.15 1.06 5.80
C LYS A 327 4.97 1.04 4.52
N ARG A 328 4.96 2.14 3.75
CA ARG A 328 5.76 2.27 2.51
C ARG A 328 7.26 2.15 2.78
N ARG A 329 7.72 2.63 3.93
CA ARG A 329 9.10 2.47 4.39
C ARG A 329 9.44 1.06 4.88
N GLY A 330 8.49 0.13 4.84
CA GLY A 330 8.67 -1.26 5.27
C GLY A 330 8.67 -1.45 6.78
N TYR A 331 8.22 -0.47 7.56
CA TYR A 331 8.22 -0.57 9.01
C TYR A 331 7.13 -1.52 9.52
N ASP A 332 7.47 -2.23 10.61
CA ASP A 332 6.52 -3.03 11.37
C ASP A 332 5.89 -2.14 12.45
N VAL A 333 4.66 -1.72 12.20
CA VAL A 333 3.98 -0.64 12.93
C VAL A 333 2.93 -1.20 13.87
N PHE A 334 2.84 -0.62 15.06
CA PHE A 334 1.81 -0.88 16.08
C PHE A 334 1.34 0.45 16.67
N TYR A 335 0.27 0.46 17.46
CA TYR A 335 -0.06 1.58 18.33
C TYR A 335 0.24 1.24 19.80
N HIS A 336 0.53 2.25 20.62
CA HIS A 336 0.66 2.10 22.05
C HIS A 336 -0.59 2.66 22.75
N ALA A 337 -1.07 1.98 23.79
CA ALA A 337 -2.20 2.46 24.56
C ALA A 337 -2.30 1.75 25.91
N ASP A 338 -1.67 2.32 26.91
CA ASP A 338 -1.85 1.93 28.31
C ASP A 338 -2.69 2.97 29.06
N LYS A 339 -2.11 3.92 29.77
CA LYS A 339 -2.85 5.04 30.36
C LYS A 339 -3.11 6.14 29.33
N LYS A 340 -2.17 6.36 28.44
CA LYS A 340 -2.24 7.29 27.31
C LYS A 340 -2.09 6.53 25.99
N GLU A 341 -2.41 7.19 24.90
CA GLU A 341 -2.26 6.63 23.55
C GLU A 341 -1.12 7.31 22.83
N CYS A 342 -0.26 6.52 22.15
CA CYS A 342 0.63 6.97 21.12
C CYS A 342 0.24 6.31 19.81
N ASP A 343 0.11 7.11 18.74
CA ASP A 343 -0.48 6.66 17.48
C ASP A 343 0.32 5.56 16.83
N PHE A 344 1.65 5.70 16.79
CA PHE A 344 2.50 4.71 16.15
C PHE A 344 3.77 4.44 16.95
N VAL A 345 4.10 3.16 17.07
CA VAL A 345 5.41 2.68 17.51
C VAL A 345 5.94 1.70 16.47
N VAL A 346 7.21 1.85 16.13
CA VAL A 346 7.87 1.06 15.09
C VAL A 346 8.75 0.02 15.75
N ARG A 347 8.57 -1.24 15.35
CA ARG A 347 9.36 -2.37 15.83
C ARG A 347 10.43 -2.76 14.80
N GLU A 348 11.62 -3.02 15.30
CA GLU A 348 12.69 -3.70 14.56
C GLU A 348 13.16 -4.90 15.37
N GLY A 349 13.08 -6.08 14.78
CA GLY A 349 13.33 -7.34 15.50
C GLY A 349 12.38 -7.49 16.69
N MET A 350 12.93 -7.48 17.91
CA MET A 350 12.17 -7.66 19.15
C MET A 350 11.96 -6.36 19.94
N ARG A 351 12.41 -5.20 19.44
CA ARG A 351 12.40 -3.93 20.17
C ARG A 351 11.62 -2.87 19.42
N ILE A 352 10.99 -1.98 20.18
CA ILE A 352 10.48 -0.73 19.65
C ILE A 352 11.65 0.24 19.50
N MET A 353 11.79 0.83 18.31
CA MET A 353 12.91 1.73 17.97
C MET A 353 12.46 3.18 17.77
N LYS A 354 11.20 3.42 17.37
CA LYS A 354 10.69 4.77 17.13
C LYS A 354 9.26 4.90 17.66
N ALA A 355 8.87 6.10 18.05
CA ALA A 355 7.51 6.46 18.42
C ALA A 355 7.08 7.75 17.71
N TYR A 356 5.85 7.76 17.20
CA TYR A 356 5.28 8.89 16.47
C TYR A 356 3.89 9.21 17.00
N GLN A 357 3.65 10.48 17.25
CA GLN A 357 2.34 11.04 17.53
C GLN A 357 1.94 11.95 16.37
N VAL A 358 0.65 12.04 16.06
CA VAL A 358 0.17 12.82 14.90
C VAL A 358 -0.92 13.78 15.34
N THR A 359 -0.74 15.07 15.07
CA THR A 359 -1.74 16.10 15.37
C THR A 359 -1.71 17.22 14.34
N ILE A 360 -2.86 17.87 14.11
CA ILE A 360 -2.90 19.00 13.18
C ILE A 360 -2.11 20.19 13.71
N VAL A 361 -2.35 20.55 14.98
CA VAL A 361 -1.73 21.71 15.64
C VAL A 361 -1.40 21.37 17.10
N MET A 362 -0.39 22.06 17.62
CA MET A 362 0.00 22.03 19.02
C MET A 362 -0.20 23.37 19.76
N ASN A 363 -0.87 24.35 19.13
CA ASN A 363 -1.07 25.68 19.70
C ASN A 363 -2.03 25.70 20.90
N ASP A 364 -2.96 24.74 20.98
CA ASP A 364 -3.83 24.57 22.13
C ASP A 364 -3.09 23.80 23.24
N GLU A 365 -2.99 24.42 24.45
CA GLU A 365 -2.25 23.87 25.57
C GLU A 365 -2.76 22.47 25.98
N LYS A 366 -4.08 22.25 25.92
CA LYS A 366 -4.69 20.96 26.26
C LYS A 366 -4.29 19.88 25.25
N THR A 367 -4.34 20.20 23.95
CA THR A 367 -3.89 19.32 22.88
C THR A 367 -2.41 19.05 23.01
N ARG A 368 -1.58 20.10 23.12
CA ARG A 368 -0.13 19.98 23.29
C ARG A 368 0.25 19.03 24.44
N LYS A 369 -0.37 19.22 25.61
CA LYS A 369 -0.15 18.38 26.78
C LYS A 369 -0.52 16.93 26.52
N ARG A 370 -1.67 16.68 25.89
CA ARG A 370 -2.16 15.33 25.56
C ARG A 370 -1.20 14.59 24.63
N GLU A 371 -0.76 15.24 23.55
CA GLU A 371 0.12 14.63 22.54
C GLU A 371 1.51 14.33 23.12
N ILE A 372 2.06 15.27 23.89
CA ILE A 372 3.34 15.07 24.58
C ILE A 372 3.23 13.93 25.61
N GLU A 373 2.18 13.91 26.43
CA GLU A 373 1.99 12.84 27.44
C GLU A 373 1.86 11.46 26.79
N GLY A 374 1.16 11.36 25.65
CA GLY A 374 1.02 10.10 24.90
C GLY A 374 2.36 9.61 24.36
N LEU A 375 3.11 10.48 23.71
CA LEU A 375 4.44 10.16 23.19
C LEU A 375 5.40 9.78 24.31
N MET A 376 5.46 10.58 25.38
CA MET A 376 6.36 10.35 26.52
C MET A 376 6.06 9.04 27.24
N GLU A 377 4.79 8.64 27.36
CA GLU A 377 4.43 7.34 27.91
C GLU A 377 5.02 6.20 27.08
N ALA A 378 4.88 6.25 25.77
CA ALA A 378 5.47 5.26 24.87
C ALA A 378 7.00 5.26 24.92
N MET A 379 7.62 6.45 24.90
CA MET A 379 9.08 6.58 25.02
C MET A 379 9.61 5.99 26.34
N ASN A 380 8.90 6.19 27.44
CA ASN A 380 9.26 5.62 28.74
C ASN A 380 9.06 4.10 28.76
N ALA A 381 7.93 3.61 28.24
CA ALA A 381 7.61 2.19 28.21
C ALA A 381 8.64 1.36 27.42
N TYR A 382 9.21 1.96 26.38
CA TYR A 382 10.14 1.27 25.46
C TYR A 382 11.59 1.71 25.58
N GLY A 383 11.91 2.65 26.49
CA GLY A 383 13.28 3.11 26.71
C GLY A 383 13.85 3.95 25.57
N LEU A 384 13.00 4.70 24.84
CA LEU A 384 13.43 5.54 23.74
C LEU A 384 14.03 6.86 24.25
N ALA A 385 15.13 7.29 23.63
CA ALA A 385 15.77 8.58 23.91
C ALA A 385 15.15 9.73 23.11
N GLU A 386 14.54 9.41 21.96
CA GLU A 386 13.92 10.38 21.06
C GLU A 386 12.53 9.91 20.57
N GLY A 387 11.67 10.87 20.24
CA GLY A 387 10.34 10.62 19.69
C GLY A 387 9.88 11.78 18.81
N TYR A 388 8.82 11.55 18.03
CA TYR A 388 8.38 12.46 16.98
C TYR A 388 6.93 12.86 17.16
N ILE A 389 6.62 14.16 17.02
CA ILE A 389 5.25 14.66 16.86
C ILE A 389 5.14 15.24 15.45
N LEU A 390 4.33 14.59 14.61
CA LEU A 390 4.11 15.01 13.24
C LEU A 390 2.89 15.92 13.16
N THR A 391 3.11 17.15 12.67
CA THR A 391 2.10 18.20 12.59
C THR A 391 1.81 18.61 11.16
N MET A 392 0.87 19.55 10.96
CA MET A 392 0.64 20.13 9.65
C MET A 392 1.76 21.10 9.24
N GLU A 393 2.17 21.99 10.15
CA GLU A 393 3.07 23.10 9.84
C GLU A 393 4.14 23.36 10.91
N GLU A 394 3.87 22.99 12.15
CA GLU A 394 4.70 23.37 13.29
C GLU A 394 5.99 22.59 13.35
N LYS A 395 7.06 23.29 13.76
CA LYS A 395 8.40 22.72 13.91
C LYS A 395 9.02 23.24 15.18
N GLU A 396 9.42 22.34 16.06
CA GLU A 396 10.01 22.66 17.37
C GLU A 396 10.89 21.50 17.85
N GLU A 397 11.92 21.82 18.60
CA GLU A 397 12.73 20.83 19.32
C GLU A 397 12.49 21.00 20.82
N LEU A 398 12.10 19.94 21.50
CA LEU A 398 11.79 19.95 22.92
C LEU A 398 12.67 18.96 23.67
N GLU A 399 13.10 19.33 24.88
CA GLU A 399 13.72 18.40 25.81
C GLU A 399 12.79 18.22 27.01
N ILE A 400 12.35 16.99 27.25
CA ILE A 400 11.38 16.64 28.28
C ILE A 400 11.92 15.43 29.05
N ASP A 401 12.17 15.59 30.36
CA ASP A 401 12.70 14.53 31.21
C ASP A 401 14.00 13.88 30.66
N GLY A 402 14.86 14.69 30.02
CA GLY A 402 16.12 14.24 29.41
C GLY A 402 15.96 13.47 28.12
N LYS A 403 14.80 13.54 27.47
CA LYS A 403 14.50 12.93 26.19
C LYS A 403 14.21 14.00 25.12
N GLN A 404 14.60 13.71 23.89
CA GLN A 404 14.38 14.61 22.75
C GLN A 404 13.00 14.35 22.11
N VAL A 405 12.21 15.40 21.91
CA VAL A 405 10.94 15.35 21.19
C VAL A 405 11.02 16.29 19.99
N HIS A 406 11.00 15.70 18.80
CA HIS A 406 11.06 16.42 17.54
C HIS A 406 9.66 16.69 17.02
N VAL A 407 9.25 17.96 17.01
CA VAL A 407 8.00 18.38 16.37
C VAL A 407 8.31 18.78 14.93
N LEU A 408 7.71 18.09 13.96
CA LEU A 408 8.04 18.28 12.54
C LEU A 408 6.77 18.38 11.68
N PRO A 409 6.77 19.24 10.64
CA PRO A 409 5.74 19.16 9.61
C PRO A 409 5.78 17.80 8.91
N THR A 410 4.63 17.14 8.79
CA THR A 410 4.52 15.80 8.20
C THR A 410 5.06 15.77 6.77
N TRP A 411 4.78 16.81 5.95
CA TRP A 411 5.30 16.90 4.59
C TRP A 411 6.84 16.97 4.54
N GLU A 412 7.47 17.65 5.51
CA GLU A 412 8.93 17.73 5.62
C GLU A 412 9.51 16.37 6.02
N TRP A 413 8.88 15.69 7.01
CA TRP A 413 9.24 14.35 7.42
C TRP A 413 9.14 13.34 6.26
N MET A 414 8.06 13.38 5.46
CA MET A 414 7.90 12.48 4.31
C MET A 414 8.97 12.67 3.23
N LEU A 415 9.51 13.87 3.08
CA LEU A 415 10.49 14.20 2.04
C LEU A 415 11.95 14.04 2.48
N ARG A 416 12.24 14.11 3.77
CA ARG A 416 13.62 14.11 4.30
C ARG A 416 14.09 12.77 4.83
N GLU A 417 13.22 12.00 5.41
CA GLU A 417 13.58 10.70 6.00
C GLU A 417 13.52 9.59 4.96
N LYS A 418 14.63 8.89 4.80
CA LYS A 418 14.69 7.59 4.14
C LYS A 418 14.96 6.52 5.20
#